data_7d38bd74f8418a0175f0eaba5d3ef3eb
#
_entry.id   7d38bd74f8418a0175f0eaba5d3ef3eb
#
_cell.length_a   1.000
_cell.length_b   1.000
_cell.length_c   1.000
_cell.angle_alpha   90.00
_cell.angle_beta   90.00
_cell.angle_gamma   90.00
#
_symmetry.space_group_name_H-M   'P 1'
#
loop_
_entity.id
_entity.type
_entity.pdbx_description
1 polymer ?
#
loop_
_entity_poly.entity_id
_entity_poly.type
_entity_poly.pdbx_seq_one_letter_code
_entity_poly.pdbx_strand_id
1 'polypeptide(L)'
;KAKLAQYLAAWLLSRPDDNNLSMFGETAAPSAASVFSLSEDDSDVRLVMSGTHPDLLTLSAESDEKNKSGQIKIEQVRKLPAFFSLSAARAGWRIAIIDSLDDINRNGANAMLKMLEEPPDKTILFVLASRLGQVLPTIRSRCILAPLSPLSFDESMRVMRQLYPEADEGQLSLLVQLSEGAPGKAQTLAGTGAVDLFEASCTFLASKRAPDADMMAIAEKWGPQGQKAGSMRKAALFLFDKVIAAAALNAAVPSYHATDNQLFTSVPFIKRTVAALAERHSAQFLSSLHQEFIEEINRTERLYLDMGAVMTRFFHKINSQSLS
;
A
#
# COMPACT_ATOMS: atom_id res chain seq x y z
N LYS A 1 -8.02 -1.20 0.02
CA LYS A 1 -8.57 -0.93 -1.33
C LYS A 1 -8.86 -2.23 -2.06
N ALA A 2 -7.86 -3.10 -2.30
CA ALA A 2 -8.01 -4.37 -3.01
C ALA A 2 -9.11 -5.26 -2.41
N LYS A 3 -9.09 -5.48 -1.10
CA LYS A 3 -10.12 -6.25 -0.40
C LYS A 3 -11.53 -5.67 -0.58
N LEU A 4 -11.68 -4.35 -0.56
CA LEU A 4 -12.98 -3.72 -0.81
C LEU A 4 -13.45 -3.94 -2.25
N ALA A 5 -12.56 -3.77 -3.24
CA ALA A 5 -12.89 -4.03 -4.64
C ALA A 5 -13.29 -5.50 -4.87
N GLN A 6 -12.54 -6.44 -4.26
CA GLN A 6 -12.85 -7.86 -4.29
C GLN A 6 -14.22 -8.17 -3.63
N TYR A 7 -14.50 -7.52 -2.49
CA TYR A 7 -15.77 -7.67 -1.78
C TYR A 7 -16.95 -7.14 -2.60
N LEU A 8 -16.80 -5.97 -3.22
CA LEU A 8 -17.81 -5.41 -4.12
C LEU A 8 -18.01 -6.27 -5.37
N ALA A 9 -16.92 -6.83 -5.93
CA ALA A 9 -17.02 -7.77 -7.04
C ALA A 9 -17.79 -9.04 -6.64
N ALA A 10 -17.49 -9.61 -5.46
CA ALA A 10 -18.23 -10.76 -4.93
C ALA A 10 -19.72 -10.46 -4.76
N TRP A 11 -20.03 -9.29 -4.21
CA TRP A 11 -21.42 -8.86 -4.01
C TRP A 11 -22.19 -8.69 -5.32
N LEU A 12 -21.55 -8.14 -6.36
CA LEU A 12 -22.16 -7.96 -7.67
C LEU A 12 -22.35 -9.30 -8.41
N LEU A 13 -21.34 -10.20 -8.32
CA LEU A 13 -21.34 -11.46 -9.04
C LEU A 13 -22.21 -12.54 -8.38
N SER A 14 -22.48 -12.44 -7.08
CA SER A 14 -23.38 -13.38 -6.37
C SER A 14 -24.87 -13.05 -6.53
N ARG A 15 -25.22 -11.93 -7.17
CA ARG A 15 -26.61 -11.57 -7.38
C ARG A 15 -27.09 -12.05 -8.75
N PRO A 16 -28.23 -12.75 -8.81
CA PRO A 16 -28.87 -13.01 -10.07
C PRO A 16 -29.26 -11.69 -10.74
N ASP A 17 -29.26 -11.69 -12.07
CA ASP A 17 -29.74 -10.55 -12.86
C ASP A 17 -31.21 -10.27 -12.49
N ASP A 18 -31.45 -9.33 -11.57
CA ASP A 18 -32.78 -8.86 -11.23
C ASP A 18 -33.37 -8.00 -12.39
N ASN A 19 -33.54 -8.63 -13.57
CA ASN A 19 -34.44 -8.08 -14.57
C ASN A 19 -35.93 -8.22 -14.14
N ASN A 20 -36.20 -8.82 -12.99
CA ASN A 20 -37.47 -8.85 -12.31
C ASN A 20 -37.50 -7.85 -11.13
N LEU A 21 -37.27 -6.56 -11.40
CA LEU A 21 -37.91 -5.54 -10.59
C LEU A 21 -39.41 -5.75 -10.83
N SER A 22 -40.05 -6.53 -9.96
CA SER A 22 -41.49 -6.68 -9.99
C SER A 22 -42.08 -5.27 -9.85
N MET A 23 -42.85 -4.87 -10.83
CA MET A 23 -43.52 -3.58 -10.94
C MET A 23 -44.56 -3.36 -9.81
N PHE A 24 -44.68 -4.33 -8.88
CA PHE A 24 -45.56 -4.31 -7.71
C PHE A 24 -44.89 -5.05 -6.55
N GLY A 25 -44.07 -4.35 -5.79
CA GLY A 25 -43.52 -4.88 -4.55
C GLY A 25 -42.92 -3.76 -3.70
N GLU A 26 -43.68 -3.30 -2.71
CA GLU A 26 -43.15 -2.52 -1.59
C GLU A 26 -42.12 -3.39 -0.86
N THR A 27 -40.87 -3.29 -1.21
CA THR A 27 -39.78 -3.76 -0.36
C THR A 27 -39.34 -2.59 0.49
N ALA A 28 -39.53 -2.72 1.81
CA ALA A 28 -38.92 -1.83 2.77
C ALA A 28 -37.46 -1.61 2.39
N ALA A 29 -37.03 -0.35 2.31
CA ALA A 29 -35.66 -0.01 1.96
C ALA A 29 -34.72 -0.79 2.89
N PRO A 30 -33.83 -1.69 2.36
CA PRO A 30 -32.95 -2.47 3.20
C PRO A 30 -32.06 -1.52 3.99
N SER A 31 -31.85 -1.78 5.28
CA SER A 31 -30.89 -1.01 6.07
C SER A 31 -29.53 -1.10 5.39
N ALA A 32 -28.73 -0.02 5.40
CA ALA A 32 -27.44 0.03 4.74
C ALA A 32 -26.51 -1.15 5.14
N ALA A 33 -26.66 -1.69 6.34
CA ALA A 33 -25.92 -2.86 6.83
C ALA A 33 -26.34 -4.17 6.17
N SER A 34 -27.58 -4.31 5.68
CA SER A 34 -28.07 -5.54 5.00
C SER A 34 -27.81 -5.53 3.50
N VAL A 35 -27.48 -4.38 2.91
CA VAL A 35 -27.28 -4.22 1.47
C VAL A 35 -26.01 -4.95 0.98
N PHE A 36 -24.97 -5.00 1.80
CA PHE A 36 -23.65 -5.57 1.44
C PHE A 36 -23.29 -6.86 2.20
N SER A 37 -24.27 -7.63 2.66
CA SER A 37 -23.98 -8.93 3.28
C SER A 37 -23.60 -9.95 2.20
N LEU A 38 -22.49 -10.65 2.40
CA LEU A 38 -22.07 -11.80 1.61
C LEU A 38 -22.30 -13.07 2.42
N SER A 39 -22.86 -14.11 1.79
CA SER A 39 -22.91 -15.46 2.38
C SER A 39 -21.63 -16.20 2.03
N GLU A 40 -20.93 -16.74 3.03
CA GLU A 40 -19.75 -17.58 2.81
C GLU A 40 -20.08 -18.91 2.12
N ASP A 41 -21.33 -19.33 2.17
CA ASP A 41 -21.83 -20.54 1.51
C ASP A 41 -22.10 -20.34 0.02
N ASP A 42 -22.16 -19.09 -0.45
CA ASP A 42 -22.38 -18.77 -1.85
C ASP A 42 -21.19 -19.22 -2.71
N SER A 43 -21.48 -19.96 -3.78
CA SER A 43 -20.45 -20.50 -4.68
C SER A 43 -19.67 -19.41 -5.40
N ASP A 44 -20.35 -18.32 -5.80
CA ASP A 44 -19.74 -17.23 -6.54
C ASP A 44 -18.88 -16.36 -5.61
N VAL A 45 -19.31 -16.14 -4.36
CA VAL A 45 -18.49 -15.51 -3.34
C VAL A 45 -17.20 -16.29 -3.12
N ARG A 46 -17.25 -17.61 -2.97
CA ARG A 46 -16.05 -18.45 -2.81
C ARG A 46 -15.13 -18.39 -4.02
N LEU A 47 -15.66 -18.43 -5.23
CA LEU A 47 -14.86 -18.33 -6.45
C LEU A 47 -14.20 -16.96 -6.59
N VAL A 48 -14.88 -15.87 -6.23
CA VAL A 48 -14.28 -14.52 -6.20
C VAL A 48 -13.18 -14.42 -5.15
N MET A 49 -13.43 -14.92 -3.94
CA MET A 49 -12.44 -14.86 -2.85
C MET A 49 -11.18 -15.70 -3.14
N SER A 50 -11.33 -16.81 -3.89
CA SER A 50 -10.20 -17.61 -4.37
C SER A 50 -9.53 -17.05 -5.64
N GLY A 51 -10.12 -16.01 -6.28
CA GLY A 51 -9.61 -15.42 -7.52
C GLY A 51 -9.82 -16.27 -8.78
N THR A 52 -10.76 -17.22 -8.74
CA THR A 52 -11.01 -18.19 -9.82
C THR A 52 -12.37 -17.99 -10.51
N HIS A 53 -13.10 -16.94 -10.19
CA HIS A 53 -14.40 -16.68 -10.80
C HIS A 53 -14.25 -16.35 -12.30
N PRO A 54 -15.02 -17.01 -13.22
CA PRO A 54 -14.86 -16.83 -14.66
C PRO A 54 -15.20 -15.41 -15.16
N ASP A 55 -16.07 -14.69 -14.45
CA ASP A 55 -16.48 -13.33 -14.78
C ASP A 55 -15.70 -12.25 -13.98
N LEU A 56 -14.61 -12.64 -13.30
CA LEU A 56 -13.69 -11.74 -12.62
C LEU A 56 -12.28 -11.86 -13.20
N LEU A 57 -11.70 -10.73 -13.62
CA LEU A 57 -10.29 -10.64 -14.02
C LEU A 57 -9.55 -9.70 -13.06
N THR A 58 -8.55 -10.22 -12.37
CA THR A 58 -7.67 -9.39 -11.53
C THR A 58 -6.31 -9.24 -12.19
N LEU A 59 -5.89 -7.99 -12.40
CA LEU A 59 -4.55 -7.65 -12.87
C LEU A 59 -3.77 -7.03 -11.72
N SER A 60 -2.66 -7.65 -11.35
CA SER A 60 -1.73 -7.12 -10.35
C SER A 60 -0.29 -7.43 -10.74
N ALA A 61 0.65 -6.68 -10.19
CA ALA A 61 2.07 -6.94 -10.38
C ALA A 61 2.49 -8.31 -9.84
N GLU A 62 1.77 -8.82 -8.82
CA GLU A 62 2.01 -10.11 -8.18
C GLU A 62 1.39 -11.29 -8.92
N SER A 63 0.47 -11.06 -9.85
CA SER A 63 -0.23 -12.11 -10.59
C SER A 63 0.66 -12.86 -11.60
N ASP A 64 1.89 -12.40 -11.83
CA ASP A 64 2.87 -13.02 -12.71
C ASP A 64 4.11 -13.44 -11.91
N GLU A 65 4.22 -14.72 -11.55
CA GLU A 65 5.37 -15.28 -10.80
C GLU A 65 6.74 -15.03 -11.48
N LYS A 66 6.74 -14.79 -12.80
CA LYS A 66 7.94 -14.45 -13.57
C LYS A 66 8.23 -12.96 -13.58
N ASN A 67 7.37 -12.14 -12.97
CA ASN A 67 7.47 -10.69 -13.01
C ASN A 67 8.40 -10.14 -11.92
N LYS A 68 9.70 -10.09 -12.21
CA LYS A 68 10.70 -9.49 -11.32
C LYS A 68 10.63 -7.96 -11.24
N SER A 69 9.90 -7.31 -12.15
CA SER A 69 9.84 -5.84 -12.24
C SER A 69 8.86 -5.18 -11.25
N GLY A 70 7.95 -5.95 -10.66
CA GLY A 70 6.88 -5.41 -9.78
C GLY A 70 5.91 -4.46 -10.51
N GLN A 71 5.80 -4.59 -11.85
CA GLN A 71 4.92 -3.78 -12.68
C GLN A 71 3.88 -4.63 -13.40
N ILE A 72 2.70 -4.10 -13.61
CA ILE A 72 1.69 -4.70 -14.48
C ILE A 72 2.13 -4.50 -15.93
N LYS A 73 2.38 -5.61 -16.63
CA LYS A 73 2.84 -5.58 -18.02
C LYS A 73 1.71 -5.22 -18.97
N ILE A 74 2.06 -4.58 -20.10
CA ILE A 74 1.09 -4.20 -21.14
C ILE A 74 0.33 -5.42 -21.70
N GLU A 75 0.96 -6.60 -21.74
CA GLU A 75 0.36 -7.85 -22.19
C GLU A 75 -0.79 -8.30 -21.27
N GLN A 76 -0.71 -8.01 -19.96
CA GLN A 76 -1.78 -8.26 -19.01
C GLN A 76 -2.95 -7.31 -19.26
N VAL A 77 -2.67 -6.03 -19.48
CA VAL A 77 -3.69 -5.02 -19.79
C VAL A 77 -4.42 -5.34 -21.10
N ARG A 78 -3.70 -5.83 -22.11
CA ARG A 78 -4.27 -6.24 -23.40
C ARG A 78 -5.25 -7.42 -23.30
N LYS A 79 -5.32 -8.12 -22.19
CA LYS A 79 -6.34 -9.16 -21.94
C LYS A 79 -7.73 -8.58 -21.66
N LEU A 80 -7.82 -7.32 -21.19
CA LEU A 80 -9.10 -6.70 -20.84
C LEU A 80 -10.12 -6.67 -22.00
N PRO A 81 -9.78 -6.22 -23.23
CA PRO A 81 -10.73 -6.22 -24.33
C PRO A 81 -11.26 -7.63 -24.65
N ALA A 82 -10.38 -8.63 -24.70
CA ALA A 82 -10.78 -10.01 -24.95
C ALA A 82 -11.68 -10.56 -23.82
N PHE A 83 -11.35 -10.25 -22.58
CA PHE A 83 -12.15 -10.63 -21.42
C PHE A 83 -13.55 -10.02 -21.49
N PHE A 84 -13.67 -8.73 -21.76
CA PHE A 84 -14.96 -8.05 -21.81
C PHE A 84 -15.78 -8.30 -23.09
N SER A 85 -15.16 -8.82 -24.15
CA SER A 85 -15.89 -9.21 -25.38
C SER A 85 -16.65 -10.53 -25.28
N LEU A 86 -16.34 -11.35 -24.26
CA LEU A 86 -17.04 -12.60 -24.01
C LEU A 86 -18.34 -12.35 -23.25
N SER A 87 -19.35 -13.20 -23.46
CA SER A 87 -20.57 -13.17 -22.65
C SER A 87 -20.25 -13.59 -21.21
N ALA A 88 -20.97 -13.02 -20.23
CA ALA A 88 -20.85 -13.43 -18.84
C ALA A 88 -21.24 -14.90 -18.67
N ALA A 89 -20.48 -15.66 -17.87
CA ALA A 89 -20.72 -17.10 -17.68
C ALA A 89 -21.86 -17.37 -16.69
N ARG A 90 -22.08 -16.47 -15.71
CA ARG A 90 -23.03 -16.68 -14.62
C ARG A 90 -23.92 -15.46 -14.33
N ALA A 91 -23.36 -14.37 -13.87
CA ALA A 91 -24.10 -13.27 -13.23
C ALA A 91 -24.56 -12.16 -14.18
N GLY A 92 -24.32 -12.28 -15.47
CA GLY A 92 -24.62 -11.19 -16.41
C GLY A 92 -23.67 -10.00 -16.35
N TRP A 93 -22.85 -9.86 -15.30
CA TRP A 93 -21.81 -8.84 -15.13
C TRP A 93 -20.42 -9.41 -15.38
N ARG A 94 -19.53 -8.59 -15.93
CA ARG A 94 -18.10 -8.86 -15.99
C ARG A 94 -17.34 -7.78 -15.27
N ILE A 95 -16.44 -8.20 -14.40
CA ILE A 95 -15.71 -7.29 -13.53
C ILE A 95 -14.21 -7.47 -13.72
N ALA A 96 -13.49 -6.36 -13.88
CA ALA A 96 -12.04 -6.39 -13.81
C ALA A 96 -11.54 -5.50 -12.66
N ILE A 97 -10.51 -5.96 -11.97
CA ILE A 97 -9.83 -5.23 -10.90
C ILE A 97 -8.39 -5.01 -11.33
N ILE A 98 -7.92 -3.75 -11.32
CA ILE A 98 -6.53 -3.38 -11.56
C ILE A 98 -5.92 -2.91 -10.24
N ASP A 99 -5.00 -3.70 -9.70
CA ASP A 99 -4.34 -3.46 -8.41
C ASP A 99 -2.80 -3.49 -8.57
N SER A 100 -2.12 -2.38 -8.76
CA SER A 100 -2.64 -1.01 -8.77
C SER A 100 -2.25 -0.29 -10.06
N LEU A 101 -2.95 0.82 -10.37
CA LEU A 101 -2.63 1.68 -11.52
C LEU A 101 -1.23 2.33 -11.38
N ASP A 102 -0.76 2.50 -10.15
CA ASP A 102 0.58 3.02 -9.85
C ASP A 102 1.70 2.12 -10.42
N ASP A 103 1.40 0.83 -10.64
CA ASP A 103 2.32 -0.18 -11.16
C ASP A 103 2.21 -0.36 -12.69
N ILE A 104 1.40 0.43 -13.36
CA ILE A 104 1.23 0.40 -14.82
C ILE A 104 2.09 1.48 -15.48
N ASN A 105 2.87 1.09 -16.48
CA ASN A 105 3.59 2.06 -17.29
C ASN A 105 2.63 2.84 -18.23
N ARG A 106 3.12 3.97 -18.76
CA ARG A 106 2.32 4.87 -19.61
C ARG A 106 1.68 4.17 -20.83
N ASN A 107 2.36 3.19 -21.42
CA ASN A 107 1.84 2.46 -22.58
C ASN A 107 0.69 1.52 -22.17
N GLY A 108 0.80 0.85 -21.03
CA GLY A 108 -0.28 0.06 -20.44
C GLY A 108 -1.48 0.91 -20.08
N ALA A 109 -1.25 2.06 -19.45
CA ALA A 109 -2.32 3.00 -19.11
C ALA A 109 -3.07 3.51 -20.37
N ASN A 110 -2.35 3.83 -21.44
CA ASN A 110 -2.98 4.22 -22.70
C ASN A 110 -3.77 3.09 -23.37
N ALA A 111 -3.35 1.83 -23.20
CA ALA A 111 -4.08 0.68 -23.74
C ALA A 111 -5.47 0.47 -23.10
N MET A 112 -5.70 1.04 -21.89
CA MET A 112 -6.98 0.99 -21.20
C MET A 112 -7.98 2.06 -21.67
N LEU A 113 -7.51 3.15 -22.28
CA LEU A 113 -8.35 4.32 -22.58
C LEU A 113 -9.58 3.96 -23.41
N LYS A 114 -9.43 3.12 -24.42
CA LYS A 114 -10.56 2.68 -25.26
C LYS A 114 -11.65 1.98 -24.45
N MET A 115 -11.26 1.15 -23.49
CA MET A 115 -12.22 0.44 -22.61
C MET A 115 -12.92 1.38 -21.63
N LEU A 116 -12.23 2.46 -21.23
CA LEU A 116 -12.81 3.46 -20.34
C LEU A 116 -13.73 4.44 -21.06
N GLU A 117 -13.51 4.63 -22.36
CA GLU A 117 -14.35 5.50 -23.22
C GLU A 117 -15.65 4.80 -23.63
N GLU A 118 -15.56 3.54 -24.01
CA GLU A 118 -16.68 2.75 -24.54
C GLU A 118 -16.72 1.38 -23.83
N PRO A 119 -17.09 1.35 -22.54
CA PRO A 119 -17.21 0.08 -21.82
C PRO A 119 -18.39 -0.73 -22.37
N PRO A 120 -18.24 -2.05 -22.58
CA PRO A 120 -19.34 -2.91 -22.94
C PRO A 120 -20.44 -2.93 -21.87
N ASP A 121 -21.66 -3.26 -22.24
CA ASP A 121 -22.77 -3.39 -21.30
C ASP A 121 -22.45 -4.39 -20.19
N LYS A 122 -22.98 -4.13 -18.99
CA LYS A 122 -22.78 -4.96 -17.79
C LYS A 122 -21.31 -5.25 -17.45
N THR A 123 -20.44 -4.26 -17.66
CA THR A 123 -19.03 -4.34 -17.27
C THR A 123 -18.68 -3.31 -16.21
N ILE A 124 -17.82 -3.70 -15.28
CA ILE A 124 -17.27 -2.80 -14.27
C ILE A 124 -15.75 -2.96 -14.24
N LEU A 125 -15.05 -1.85 -14.27
CA LEU A 125 -13.60 -1.79 -14.11
C LEU A 125 -13.27 -1.05 -12.82
N PHE A 126 -12.81 -1.77 -11.78
CA PHE A 126 -12.25 -1.18 -10.56
C PHE A 126 -10.77 -0.88 -10.77
N VAL A 127 -10.43 0.40 -10.76
CA VAL A 127 -9.05 0.85 -10.93
C VAL A 127 -8.56 1.40 -9.60
N LEU A 128 -7.61 0.70 -8.96
CA LEU A 128 -7.06 1.09 -7.68
C LEU A 128 -5.83 1.96 -7.88
N ALA A 129 -5.75 3.07 -7.15
CA ALA A 129 -4.59 3.94 -7.15
C ALA A 129 -4.26 4.38 -5.72
N SER A 130 -2.98 4.53 -5.40
CA SER A 130 -2.51 5.04 -4.12
C SER A 130 -2.17 6.52 -4.19
N ARG A 131 -1.72 6.99 -5.34
CA ARG A 131 -1.30 8.37 -5.58
C ARG A 131 -2.09 8.99 -6.73
N LEU A 132 -3.21 9.62 -6.41
CA LEU A 132 -4.09 10.21 -7.41
C LEU A 132 -3.37 11.24 -8.32
N GLY A 133 -2.36 11.94 -7.81
CA GLY A 133 -1.56 12.90 -8.58
C GLY A 133 -0.68 12.26 -9.67
N GLN A 134 -0.41 10.96 -9.59
CA GLN A 134 0.36 10.21 -10.58
C GLN A 134 -0.53 9.55 -11.65
N VAL A 135 -1.84 9.49 -11.41
CA VAL A 135 -2.80 8.95 -12.37
C VAL A 135 -2.93 9.91 -13.56
N LEU A 136 -2.79 9.37 -14.76
CA LEU A 136 -2.94 10.16 -15.98
C LEU A 136 -4.27 10.90 -16.01
N PRO A 137 -4.29 12.21 -16.31
CA PRO A 137 -5.52 12.98 -16.40
C PRO A 137 -6.57 12.37 -17.34
N THR A 138 -6.11 11.72 -18.41
CA THR A 138 -6.95 11.02 -19.40
C THR A 138 -7.71 9.83 -18.81
N ILE A 139 -7.14 9.11 -17.85
CA ILE A 139 -7.81 8.04 -17.12
C ILE A 139 -8.75 8.65 -16.07
N ARG A 140 -8.24 9.62 -15.30
CA ARG A 140 -9.01 10.24 -14.23
C ARG A 140 -10.30 10.89 -14.70
N SER A 141 -10.31 11.50 -15.90
CA SER A 141 -11.50 12.13 -16.48
C SER A 141 -12.60 11.15 -16.91
N ARG A 142 -12.27 9.85 -17.02
CA ARG A 142 -13.19 8.78 -17.44
C ARG A 142 -13.58 7.82 -16.33
N CYS A 143 -13.13 8.09 -15.11
CA CYS A 143 -13.43 7.27 -13.93
C CYS A 143 -14.23 8.07 -12.91
N ILE A 144 -15.15 7.38 -12.23
CA ILE A 144 -15.79 7.90 -11.03
C ILE A 144 -14.82 7.72 -9.88
N LEU A 145 -14.45 8.81 -9.22
CA LEU A 145 -13.53 8.76 -8.10
C LEU A 145 -14.27 8.43 -6.81
N ALA A 146 -13.84 7.36 -6.15
CA ALA A 146 -14.28 6.97 -4.82
C ALA A 146 -13.11 7.07 -3.83
N PRO A 147 -12.93 8.21 -3.14
CA PRO A 147 -11.86 8.36 -2.18
C PRO A 147 -12.11 7.47 -0.95
N LEU A 148 -11.10 6.71 -0.55
CA LEU A 148 -11.14 5.89 0.67
C LEU A 148 -10.22 6.51 1.71
N SER A 149 -10.80 6.93 2.81
CA SER A 149 -10.06 7.40 3.97
C SER A 149 -9.39 6.23 4.70
N PRO A 150 -8.24 6.47 5.35
CA PRO A 150 -7.70 5.51 6.32
C PRO A 150 -8.72 5.21 7.42
N LEU A 151 -8.66 4.01 7.98
CA LEU A 151 -9.46 3.66 9.14
C LEU A 151 -8.94 4.43 10.37
N SER A 152 -9.83 4.73 11.29
CA SER A 152 -9.45 5.24 12.61
C SER A 152 -8.60 4.20 13.37
N PHE A 153 -7.94 4.63 14.44
CA PHE A 153 -7.16 3.72 15.30
C PHE A 153 -8.03 2.56 15.81
N ASP A 154 -9.22 2.87 16.34
CA ASP A 154 -10.12 1.86 16.92
C ASP A 154 -10.67 0.89 15.87
N GLU A 155 -11.00 1.37 14.68
CA GLU A 155 -11.43 0.52 13.58
C GLU A 155 -10.30 -0.40 13.11
N SER A 156 -9.08 0.13 12.99
CA SER A 156 -7.90 -0.64 12.63
C SER A 156 -7.57 -1.68 13.68
N MET A 157 -7.66 -1.34 14.98
CA MET A 157 -7.48 -2.28 16.07
C MET A 157 -8.50 -3.42 16.05
N ARG A 158 -9.78 -3.11 15.77
CA ARG A 158 -10.81 -4.15 15.60
C ARG A 158 -10.47 -5.14 14.48
N VAL A 159 -10.04 -4.63 13.34
CA VAL A 159 -9.61 -5.49 12.21
C VAL A 159 -8.38 -6.33 12.58
N MET A 160 -7.38 -5.73 13.21
CA MET A 160 -6.16 -6.44 13.58
C MET A 160 -6.38 -7.52 14.63
N ARG A 161 -7.25 -7.30 15.61
CA ARG A 161 -7.65 -8.34 16.58
C ARG A 161 -8.33 -9.54 15.93
N GLN A 162 -9.15 -9.31 14.91
CA GLN A 162 -9.77 -10.39 14.15
C GLN A 162 -8.74 -11.19 13.34
N LEU A 163 -7.74 -10.53 12.77
CA LEU A 163 -6.70 -11.16 11.96
C LEU A 163 -5.64 -11.89 12.80
N TYR A 164 -5.37 -11.39 14.00
CA TYR A 164 -4.34 -11.88 14.90
C TYR A 164 -4.86 -12.01 16.34
N PRO A 165 -5.78 -12.95 16.60
CA PRO A 165 -6.44 -13.07 17.90
C PRO A 165 -5.49 -13.39 19.06
N GLU A 166 -4.35 -14.03 18.78
CA GLU A 166 -3.35 -14.43 19.77
C GLU A 166 -2.21 -13.41 19.95
N ALA A 167 -2.24 -12.29 19.20
CA ALA A 167 -1.16 -11.31 19.29
C ALA A 167 -1.33 -10.38 20.50
N ASP A 168 -0.19 -9.93 21.04
CA ASP A 168 -0.17 -8.94 22.11
C ASP A 168 -0.77 -7.59 21.69
N GLU A 169 -1.58 -6.99 22.55
CA GLU A 169 -2.23 -5.69 22.29
C GLU A 169 -1.23 -4.56 21.99
N GLY A 170 -0.08 -4.58 22.65
CA GLY A 170 0.99 -3.61 22.40
C GLY A 170 1.58 -3.74 21.00
N GLN A 171 1.78 -4.96 20.53
CA GLN A 171 2.24 -5.23 19.17
C GLN A 171 1.19 -4.81 18.13
N LEU A 172 -0.08 -5.12 18.36
CA LEU A 172 -1.17 -4.70 17.46
C LEU A 172 -1.27 -3.17 17.41
N SER A 173 -1.20 -2.50 18.56
CA SER A 173 -1.21 -1.04 18.64
C SER A 173 -0.05 -0.42 17.85
N LEU A 174 1.16 -0.95 17.98
CA LEU A 174 2.32 -0.50 17.22
C LEU A 174 2.11 -0.67 15.71
N LEU A 175 1.65 -1.83 15.26
CA LEU A 175 1.37 -2.09 13.85
C LEU A 175 0.30 -1.15 13.27
N VAL A 176 -0.75 -0.87 14.03
CA VAL A 176 -1.80 0.08 13.64
C VAL A 176 -1.26 1.49 13.51
N GLN A 177 -0.44 1.94 14.47
CA GLN A 177 0.20 3.26 14.42
C GLN A 177 1.13 3.39 13.20
N LEU A 178 1.98 2.38 12.94
CA LEU A 178 2.91 2.37 11.81
C LEU A 178 2.20 2.30 10.46
N SER A 179 1.05 1.65 10.39
CA SER A 179 0.27 1.48 9.15
C SER A 179 -0.68 2.63 8.84
N GLU A 180 -0.88 3.57 9.79
CA GLU A 180 -1.72 4.76 9.62
C GLU A 180 -3.14 4.44 9.12
N GLY A 181 -3.81 3.51 9.77
CA GLY A 181 -5.18 3.14 9.40
C GLY A 181 -5.31 2.30 8.13
N ALA A 182 -4.23 1.64 7.70
CA ALA A 182 -4.22 0.74 6.55
C ALA A 182 -3.94 -0.73 6.97
N PRO A 183 -4.95 -1.54 7.32
CA PRO A 183 -4.75 -2.90 7.85
C PRO A 183 -3.91 -3.82 6.95
N GLY A 184 -4.00 -3.67 5.62
CA GLY A 184 -3.16 -4.43 4.69
C GLY A 184 -1.66 -4.12 4.85
N LYS A 185 -1.30 -2.87 5.15
CA LYS A 185 0.08 -2.50 5.49
C LYS A 185 0.48 -3.08 6.84
N ALA A 186 -0.42 -3.05 7.84
CA ALA A 186 -0.18 -3.65 9.13
C ALA A 186 0.12 -5.16 9.01
N GLN A 187 -0.62 -5.89 8.18
CA GLN A 187 -0.34 -7.30 7.88
C GLN A 187 1.06 -7.51 7.27
N THR A 188 1.43 -6.67 6.30
CA THR A 188 2.76 -6.73 5.68
C THR A 188 3.86 -6.49 6.71
N LEU A 189 3.69 -5.51 7.59
CA LEU A 189 4.64 -5.22 8.66
C LEU A 189 4.76 -6.37 9.65
N ALA A 190 3.63 -6.95 10.08
CA ALA A 190 3.61 -8.08 11.02
C ALA A 190 4.36 -9.32 10.51
N GLY A 191 4.22 -9.63 9.21
CA GLY A 191 4.78 -10.86 8.62
C GLY A 191 6.25 -10.79 8.21
N THR A 192 6.89 -9.62 8.21
CA THR A 192 8.18 -9.42 7.53
C THR A 192 9.39 -9.22 8.46
N GLY A 193 9.21 -8.91 9.73
CA GLY A 193 10.30 -8.45 10.62
C GLY A 193 10.82 -7.04 10.29
N ALA A 194 10.06 -6.29 9.48
CA ALA A 194 10.42 -4.92 9.07
C ALA A 194 10.42 -3.94 10.24
N VAL A 195 9.56 -4.17 11.23
CA VAL A 195 9.44 -3.32 12.42
C VAL A 195 10.72 -3.36 13.24
N ASP A 196 11.28 -4.55 13.49
CA ASP A 196 12.51 -4.73 14.28
C ASP A 196 13.69 -4.06 13.59
N LEU A 197 13.82 -4.22 12.26
CA LEU A 197 14.87 -3.58 11.47
C LEU A 197 14.74 -2.06 11.49
N PHE A 198 13.51 -1.56 11.37
CA PHE A 198 13.20 -0.13 11.40
C PHE A 198 13.47 0.47 12.78
N GLU A 199 13.00 -0.18 13.86
CA GLU A 199 13.22 0.28 15.24
C GLU A 199 14.70 0.33 15.60
N ALA A 200 15.47 -0.72 15.25
CA ALA A 200 16.91 -0.72 15.44
C ALA A 200 17.60 0.44 14.72
N SER A 201 17.20 0.71 13.48
CA SER A 201 17.72 1.84 12.69
C SER A 201 17.36 3.20 13.29
N CYS A 202 16.12 3.36 13.76
CA CYS A 202 15.67 4.57 14.45
C CYS A 202 16.43 4.80 15.77
N THR A 203 16.61 3.76 16.57
CA THR A 203 17.35 3.82 17.84
C THR A 203 18.79 4.24 17.61
N PHE A 204 19.44 3.69 16.58
CA PHE A 204 20.77 4.11 16.17
C PHE A 204 20.83 5.61 15.81
N LEU A 205 19.90 6.08 14.97
CA LEU A 205 19.87 7.48 14.55
C LEU A 205 19.51 8.46 15.66
N ALA A 206 18.77 8.02 16.67
CA ALA A 206 18.48 8.85 17.84
C ALA A 206 19.69 9.02 18.76
N SER A 207 20.70 8.15 18.65
CA SER A 207 21.92 8.23 19.44
C SER A 207 22.84 9.36 18.93
N LYS A 208 23.33 10.21 19.83
CA LYS A 208 24.23 11.33 19.48
C LYS A 208 25.66 10.88 19.11
N ARG A 209 26.08 9.69 19.54
CA ARG A 209 27.42 9.12 19.30
C ARG A 209 27.34 7.59 19.29
N ALA A 210 26.71 7.05 18.25
CA ALA A 210 26.72 5.62 18.08
C ALA A 210 28.09 5.15 17.52
N PRO A 211 28.69 4.08 18.08
CA PRO A 211 29.92 3.51 17.53
C PRO A 211 29.76 3.06 16.08
N ASP A 212 30.84 3.15 15.30
CA ASP A 212 30.84 2.64 13.91
C ASP A 212 30.52 1.14 13.81
N ALA A 213 30.88 0.36 14.85
CA ALA A 213 30.54 -1.05 14.92
C ALA A 213 29.01 -1.29 14.96
N ASP A 214 28.26 -0.46 15.69
CA ASP A 214 26.79 -0.54 15.75
C ASP A 214 26.16 -0.16 14.40
N MET A 215 26.74 0.84 13.72
CA MET A 215 26.32 1.21 12.36
C MET A 215 26.48 0.05 11.39
N MET A 216 27.64 -0.62 11.41
CA MET A 216 27.90 -1.77 10.54
C MET A 216 26.97 -2.92 10.85
N ALA A 217 26.77 -3.26 12.13
CA ALA A 217 25.87 -4.34 12.55
C ALA A 217 24.40 -4.10 12.13
N ILE A 218 23.94 -2.84 12.11
CA ILE A 218 22.60 -2.51 11.61
C ILE A 218 22.57 -2.55 10.09
N ALA A 219 23.56 -2.00 9.42
CA ALA A 219 23.64 -1.98 7.96
C ALA A 219 23.70 -3.40 7.37
N GLU A 220 24.38 -4.33 8.03
CA GLU A 220 24.39 -5.75 7.64
C GLU A 220 22.99 -6.38 7.62
N LYS A 221 22.07 -5.97 8.50
CA LYS A 221 20.68 -6.45 8.50
C LYS A 221 19.88 -5.99 7.28
N TRP A 222 20.31 -4.94 6.59
CA TRP A 222 19.72 -4.47 5.35
C TRP A 222 20.24 -5.23 4.11
N GLY A 223 21.38 -5.94 4.21
CA GLY A 223 22.05 -6.63 3.12
C GLY A 223 21.42 -7.93 2.60
N PRO A 224 20.73 -8.79 3.41
CA PRO A 224 20.26 -10.09 2.97
C PRO A 224 19.47 -10.05 1.67
N GLN A 225 19.69 -11.05 0.80
CA GLN A 225 18.99 -11.17 -0.48
C GLN A 225 17.90 -12.24 -0.43
N GLY A 226 16.97 -12.20 -1.39
CA GLY A 226 15.84 -13.10 -1.50
C GLY A 226 14.47 -12.41 -1.31
N GLN A 227 13.40 -13.08 -1.67
CA GLN A 227 12.06 -12.51 -1.71
C GLN A 227 11.58 -12.03 -0.33
N LYS A 228 11.76 -12.85 0.72
CA LYS A 228 11.36 -12.49 2.09
C LYS A 228 12.16 -11.27 2.60
N ALA A 229 13.46 -11.24 2.39
CA ALA A 229 14.32 -10.12 2.75
C ALA A 229 13.98 -8.85 1.94
N GLY A 230 13.62 -9.00 0.66
CA GLY A 230 13.16 -7.91 -0.18
C GLY A 230 11.86 -7.27 0.35
N SER A 231 10.88 -8.07 0.75
CA SER A 231 9.63 -7.58 1.33
C SER A 231 9.85 -6.87 2.67
N MET A 232 10.71 -7.42 3.53
CA MET A 232 11.13 -6.80 4.79
C MET A 232 11.76 -5.43 4.53
N ARG A 233 12.74 -5.35 3.61
CA ARG A 233 13.40 -4.10 3.27
C ARG A 233 12.45 -3.05 2.74
N LYS A 234 11.58 -3.39 1.77
CA LYS A 234 10.59 -2.46 1.21
C LYS A 234 9.69 -1.88 2.29
N ALA A 235 9.22 -2.71 3.21
CA ALA A 235 8.39 -2.27 4.32
C ALA A 235 9.16 -1.35 5.28
N ALA A 236 10.40 -1.70 5.63
CA ALA A 236 11.24 -0.89 6.51
C ALA A 236 11.66 0.45 5.85
N LEU A 237 12.02 0.43 4.55
CA LEU A 237 12.35 1.65 3.79
C LEU A 237 11.18 2.61 3.70
N PHE A 238 9.96 2.09 3.52
CA PHE A 238 8.75 2.91 3.54
C PHE A 238 8.55 3.64 4.88
N LEU A 239 8.83 2.96 6.01
CA LEU A 239 8.76 3.61 7.33
C LEU A 239 9.88 4.63 7.51
N PHE A 240 11.06 4.32 7.00
CA PHE A 240 12.26 5.16 7.11
C PHE A 240 12.10 6.47 6.33
N ASP A 241 11.58 6.40 5.12
CA ASP A 241 11.20 7.55 4.28
C ASP A 241 10.34 8.56 5.07
N LYS A 242 9.34 8.07 5.79
CA LYS A 242 8.46 8.89 6.61
C LYS A 242 9.17 9.56 7.80
N VAL A 243 10.10 8.86 8.45
CA VAL A 243 10.86 9.43 9.56
C VAL A 243 11.73 10.60 9.09
N ILE A 244 12.41 10.45 7.95
CA ILE A 244 13.25 11.52 7.41
C ILE A 244 12.41 12.72 7.00
N ALA A 245 11.27 12.48 6.32
CA ALA A 245 10.34 13.55 5.95
C ALA A 245 9.79 14.29 7.20
N ALA A 246 9.38 13.53 8.24
CA ALA A 246 8.91 14.10 9.49
C ALA A 246 10.00 14.92 10.21
N ALA A 247 11.25 14.46 10.19
CA ALA A 247 12.38 15.18 10.78
C ALA A 247 12.67 16.48 10.02
N ALA A 248 12.60 16.47 8.68
CA ALA A 248 12.77 17.68 7.87
C ALA A 248 11.69 18.73 8.17
N LEU A 249 10.43 18.30 8.29
CA LEU A 249 9.31 19.17 8.64
C LEU A 249 9.46 19.74 10.07
N ASN A 250 9.85 18.92 11.04
CA ASN A 250 10.05 19.34 12.42
C ASN A 250 11.20 20.36 12.52
N ALA A 251 12.27 20.18 11.76
CA ALA A 251 13.38 21.13 11.71
C ALA A 251 13.01 22.46 11.02
N ALA A 252 12.10 22.43 10.03
CA ALA A 252 11.61 23.61 9.32
C ALA A 252 10.64 24.45 10.16
N VAL A 253 9.76 23.78 10.89
CA VAL A 253 8.67 24.40 11.67
C VAL A 253 8.64 23.76 13.06
N PRO A 254 9.39 24.28 14.05
CA PRO A 254 9.46 23.69 15.40
C PRO A 254 8.12 23.60 16.14
N SER A 255 7.14 24.43 15.75
CA SER A 255 5.75 24.36 16.26
C SER A 255 4.85 23.42 15.45
N TYR A 256 5.39 22.74 14.46
CA TYR A 256 4.66 21.76 13.67
C TYR A 256 4.40 20.51 14.52
N HIS A 257 3.33 20.55 15.27
CA HIS A 257 2.75 19.33 15.82
C HIS A 257 2.06 18.66 14.63
N ALA A 258 2.61 17.57 14.13
CA ALA A 258 2.11 16.81 13.00
C ALA A 258 0.64 16.40 13.22
N THR A 259 -0.29 17.31 12.93
CA THR A 259 -1.73 17.10 13.10
C THR A 259 -2.28 16.09 12.09
N ASP A 260 -1.61 15.93 10.95
CA ASP A 260 -2.06 15.05 9.86
C ASP A 260 -1.52 13.61 9.97
N ASN A 261 -0.59 13.32 10.88
CA ASN A 261 0.03 11.99 11.01
C ASN A 261 0.31 11.59 12.47
N GLN A 262 -0.68 11.87 13.34
CA GLN A 262 -0.55 11.65 14.79
C GLN A 262 -0.24 10.19 15.16
N LEU A 263 -0.79 9.22 14.42
CA LEU A 263 -0.58 7.80 14.72
C LEU A 263 0.88 7.40 14.58
N PHE A 264 1.52 7.74 13.46
CA PHE A 264 2.91 7.37 13.18
C PHE A 264 3.89 8.07 14.13
N THR A 265 3.77 9.39 14.30
CA THR A 265 4.67 10.18 15.14
C THR A 265 4.40 10.03 16.63
N SER A 266 3.30 9.38 17.05
CA SER A 266 3.04 9.05 18.45
C SER A 266 3.89 7.90 18.98
N VAL A 267 4.46 7.07 18.10
CA VAL A 267 5.34 5.96 18.46
C VAL A 267 6.60 6.48 19.18
N PRO A 268 6.92 6.03 20.41
CA PRO A 268 7.95 6.66 21.23
C PRO A 268 9.35 6.70 20.61
N PHE A 269 9.79 5.62 19.96
CA PHE A 269 11.11 5.61 19.32
C PHE A 269 11.15 6.49 18.05
N ILE A 270 10.05 6.59 17.29
CA ILE A 270 9.95 7.49 16.14
C ILE A 270 10.01 8.94 16.59
N LYS A 271 9.19 9.31 17.58
CA LYS A 271 9.19 10.66 18.16
C LYS A 271 10.58 11.09 18.60
N ARG A 272 11.30 10.19 19.28
CA ARG A 272 12.67 10.43 19.74
C ARG A 272 13.63 10.63 18.57
N THR A 273 13.54 9.79 17.53
CA THR A 273 14.40 9.87 16.36
C THR A 273 14.15 11.15 15.56
N VAL A 274 12.89 11.50 15.31
CA VAL A 274 12.51 12.73 14.61
C VAL A 274 13.05 13.96 15.36
N ALA A 275 12.87 14.02 16.67
CA ALA A 275 13.38 15.12 17.49
C ALA A 275 14.91 15.20 17.44
N ALA A 276 15.61 14.07 17.60
CA ALA A 276 17.07 14.02 17.58
C ALA A 276 17.66 14.40 16.22
N LEU A 277 17.03 14.05 15.12
CA LEU A 277 17.45 14.45 13.78
C LEU A 277 17.20 15.94 13.54
N ALA A 278 16.03 16.45 13.92
CA ALA A 278 15.69 17.86 13.76
C ALA A 278 16.56 18.79 14.64
N GLU A 279 17.01 18.33 15.83
CA GLU A 279 17.95 19.07 16.69
C GLU A 279 19.36 19.15 16.10
N ARG A 280 19.81 18.09 15.39
CA ARG A 280 21.18 17.96 14.90
C ARG A 280 21.39 18.49 13.48
N HIS A 281 20.35 18.62 12.70
CA HIS A 281 20.44 18.93 11.27
C HIS A 281 19.47 20.02 10.85
N SER A 282 19.88 20.83 9.87
CA SER A 282 18.99 21.83 9.27
C SER A 282 17.89 21.16 8.43
N ALA A 283 16.75 21.85 8.30
CA ALA A 283 15.65 21.41 7.43
C ALA A 283 16.11 21.21 5.98
N GLN A 284 16.98 22.07 5.48
CA GLN A 284 17.55 21.97 4.13
C GLN A 284 18.37 20.68 3.95
N PHE A 285 19.24 20.38 4.93
CA PHE A 285 20.02 19.13 4.90
C PHE A 285 19.12 17.90 4.90
N LEU A 286 18.14 17.83 5.81
CA LEU A 286 17.22 16.70 5.91
C LEU A 286 16.35 16.54 4.64
N SER A 287 15.93 17.63 4.04
CA SER A 287 15.18 17.60 2.77
C SER A 287 16.04 17.08 1.61
N SER A 288 17.28 17.54 1.48
CA SER A 288 18.22 17.05 0.46
C SER A 288 18.55 15.58 0.69
N LEU A 289 18.77 15.19 1.94
CA LEU A 289 19.03 13.81 2.34
C LEU A 289 17.85 12.89 1.99
N HIS A 290 16.62 13.36 2.20
CA HIS A 290 15.40 12.61 1.84
C HIS A 290 15.31 12.36 0.34
N GLN A 291 15.58 13.37 -0.50
CA GLN A 291 15.60 13.21 -1.95
C GLN A 291 16.66 12.23 -2.41
N GLU A 292 17.90 12.40 -1.93
CA GLU A 292 19.01 11.49 -2.24
C GLU A 292 18.70 10.05 -1.81
N PHE A 293 18.08 9.88 -0.64
CA PHE A 293 17.68 8.58 -0.12
C PHE A 293 16.72 7.88 -1.07
N ILE A 294 15.65 8.56 -1.52
CA ILE A 294 14.68 8.00 -2.46
C ILE A 294 15.34 7.61 -3.79
N GLU A 295 16.19 8.49 -4.33
CA GLU A 295 16.88 8.24 -5.59
C GLU A 295 17.84 7.05 -5.51
N GLU A 296 18.64 6.98 -4.44
CA GLU A 296 19.61 5.91 -4.21
C GLU A 296 18.92 4.56 -3.98
N ILE A 297 17.81 4.53 -3.22
CA ILE A 297 17.00 3.32 -3.01
C ILE A 297 16.43 2.82 -4.33
N ASN A 298 15.80 3.68 -5.11
CA ASN A 298 15.22 3.34 -6.40
C ASN A 298 16.29 2.82 -7.38
N ARG A 299 17.48 3.43 -7.37
CA ARG A 299 18.63 2.99 -8.15
C ARG A 299 19.12 1.61 -7.72
N THR A 300 19.23 1.41 -6.41
CA THR A 300 19.71 0.17 -5.79
C THR A 300 18.78 -1.00 -6.07
N GLU A 301 17.48 -0.81 -5.95
CA GLU A 301 16.47 -1.82 -6.29
C GLU A 301 16.49 -2.16 -7.78
N ARG A 302 16.59 -1.15 -8.65
CA ARG A 302 16.62 -1.34 -10.11
C ARG A 302 17.86 -2.08 -10.60
N LEU A 303 19.03 -1.81 -9.99
CA LEU A 303 20.32 -2.37 -10.37
C LEU A 303 20.74 -3.57 -9.53
N TYR A 304 19.89 -4.01 -8.58
CA TYR A 304 20.18 -5.13 -7.67
C TYR A 304 21.49 -4.95 -6.88
N LEU A 305 21.79 -3.71 -6.45
CA LEU A 305 22.97 -3.41 -5.67
C LEU A 305 22.83 -3.84 -4.21
N ASP A 306 23.92 -3.81 -3.46
CA ASP A 306 23.93 -4.12 -2.04
C ASP A 306 23.29 -2.99 -1.22
N MET A 307 22.13 -3.27 -0.63
CA MET A 307 21.40 -2.33 0.20
C MET A 307 22.14 -2.03 1.51
N GLY A 308 22.87 -3.00 2.06
CA GLY A 308 23.67 -2.79 3.28
C GLY A 308 24.72 -1.69 3.08
N ALA A 309 25.43 -1.72 1.95
CA ALA A 309 26.40 -0.67 1.60
C ALA A 309 25.74 0.71 1.43
N VAL A 310 24.54 0.76 0.85
CA VAL A 310 23.78 2.01 0.72
C VAL A 310 23.38 2.56 2.09
N MET A 311 22.85 1.72 2.97
CA MET A 311 22.45 2.12 4.32
C MET A 311 23.64 2.54 5.17
N THR A 312 24.80 1.90 5.02
CA THR A 312 26.05 2.31 5.68
C THR A 312 26.43 3.74 5.31
N ARG A 313 26.44 4.06 4.00
CA ARG A 313 26.72 5.43 3.52
C ARG A 313 25.72 6.43 4.03
N PHE A 314 24.45 6.07 4.05
CA PHE A 314 23.37 6.91 4.52
C PHE A 314 23.50 7.21 6.02
N PHE A 315 23.72 6.22 6.85
CA PHE A 315 23.93 6.38 8.29
C PHE A 315 25.20 7.20 8.59
N HIS A 316 26.27 6.94 7.86
CA HIS A 316 27.51 7.72 8.00
C HIS A 316 27.29 9.19 7.64
N LYS A 317 26.57 9.49 6.55
CA LYS A 317 26.26 10.86 6.15
C LYS A 317 25.48 11.63 7.22
N ILE A 318 24.50 10.97 7.86
CA ILE A 318 23.72 11.56 8.96
C ILE A 318 24.62 11.83 10.17
N ASN A 319 25.50 10.89 10.53
CA ASN A 319 26.32 11.04 11.73
C ASN A 319 27.49 12.02 11.56
N SER A 320 28.02 12.19 10.34
CA SER A 320 29.18 13.04 10.06
C SER A 320 28.88 14.52 9.91
N GLN A 321 27.64 14.90 9.63
CA GLN A 321 27.22 16.29 9.37
C GLN A 321 26.29 16.82 10.46
N SER A 322 26.66 16.70 11.74
CA SER A 322 25.93 17.40 12.80
C SER A 322 26.21 18.91 12.75
N LEU A 323 25.18 19.72 13.01
CA LEU A 323 25.38 21.16 13.28
C LEU A 323 26.37 21.30 14.42
N SER A 324 27.53 21.93 14.15
CA SER A 324 28.55 22.30 15.14
C SER A 324 28.05 23.44 16.04
#